data_47fca0397f7a82932d3df9e9f63d3f9d
#
_entry.id   47fca0397f7a82932d3df9e9f63d3f9d
#
_cell.length_a   1.000
_cell.length_b   1.000
_cell.length_c   1.000
_cell.angle_alpha   90.00
_cell.angle_beta   90.00
_cell.angle_gamma   90.00
#
_symmetry.space_group_name_H-M   'P 1'
#
loop_
_entity.id
_entity.type
_entity.pdbx_description
1 polymer ?
#
loop_
_entity_poly.entity_id
_entity_poly.type
_entity_poly.pdbx_seq_one_letter_code
_entity_poly.pdbx_strand_id
1 'polypeptide(L)'
;MSTNSPRVLVIVPTYNERENIEPIIERLHSSVPDAHVLVVDDGSPDGTGAIADKLAEADERIHVLHRTAKAGLGAAYIAGFDWGLQAGYEVLVEMDADGSHAPEQLPRLLGATAHAGLVIGSRWVPGGSVVNWPRRRELLSRGANLYTRMALGVPVRDATGGYRAYRREVLEAIGYATVASEGYCFQIDLAWRALRAGFDVVEVPITFADRERGESKMSGSIVREAFWRVTEWGAVHRGRQARGLGGSIRKRRSRG
;
A
#
# COMPACT_ATOMS: atom_id res chain seq x y z
N MET A 1 27.29 11.27 16.53
CA MET A 1 26.72 11.16 15.18
C MET A 1 25.22 11.18 15.37
N SER A 2 24.56 12.28 15.01
CA SER A 2 23.11 12.39 15.11
C SER A 2 22.53 11.44 14.06
N THR A 3 21.96 10.32 14.48
CA THR A 3 21.17 9.45 13.61
C THR A 3 19.89 10.21 13.33
N ASN A 4 19.90 10.99 12.26
CA ASN A 4 18.67 11.64 11.78
C ASN A 4 17.72 10.50 11.36
N SER A 5 16.71 10.21 12.17
CA SER A 5 15.67 9.26 11.80
C SER A 5 14.99 9.74 10.52
N PRO A 6 14.65 8.86 9.57
CA PRO A 6 14.04 9.30 8.33
C PRO A 6 12.70 10.00 8.61
N ARG A 7 12.42 11.08 7.87
CA ARG A 7 11.13 11.76 7.95
C ARG A 7 10.05 10.84 7.39
N VAL A 8 9.12 10.45 8.27
CA VAL A 8 8.03 9.52 7.95
C VAL A 8 6.72 10.28 7.74
N LEU A 9 6.00 9.98 6.66
CA LEU A 9 4.64 10.42 6.42
C LEU A 9 3.69 9.22 6.37
N VAL A 10 2.66 9.23 7.20
CA VAL A 10 1.58 8.24 7.15
C VAL A 10 0.40 8.86 6.41
N ILE A 11 0.06 8.29 5.27
CA ILE A 11 -1.05 8.73 4.41
C ILE A 11 -2.29 7.94 4.82
N VAL A 12 -3.32 8.67 5.22
CA VAL A 12 -4.59 8.13 5.73
C VAL A 12 -5.74 8.65 4.86
N PRO A 13 -6.16 7.89 3.82
CA PRO A 13 -7.31 8.24 3.01
C PRO A 13 -8.60 8.16 3.82
N THR A 14 -9.47 9.15 3.68
CA THR A 14 -10.75 9.21 4.39
C THR A 14 -11.93 9.46 3.45
N TYR A 15 -13.05 8.79 3.74
CA TYR A 15 -14.37 9.08 3.21
C TYR A 15 -15.44 8.56 4.17
N ASN A 16 -16.07 9.47 4.93
CA ASN A 16 -17.02 9.14 6.01
C ASN A 16 -16.34 8.35 7.14
N GLU A 17 -15.26 8.90 7.70
CA GLU A 17 -14.48 8.31 8.78
C GLU A 17 -14.50 9.20 10.05
N ARG A 18 -15.57 9.97 10.23
CA ARG A 18 -15.73 10.94 11.32
C ARG A 18 -15.44 10.34 12.72
N GLU A 19 -15.88 9.11 12.95
CA GLU A 19 -15.72 8.44 14.25
C GLU A 19 -14.34 7.79 14.43
N ASN A 20 -13.59 7.64 13.35
CA ASN A 20 -12.34 6.89 13.33
C ASN A 20 -11.09 7.79 13.28
N ILE A 21 -11.20 8.99 12.65
CA ILE A 21 -10.01 9.79 12.32
C ILE A 21 -9.22 10.27 13.53
N GLU A 22 -9.89 10.78 14.57
CA GLU A 22 -9.21 11.25 15.78
C GLU A 22 -8.57 10.09 16.56
N PRO A 23 -9.28 9.00 16.92
CA PRO A 23 -8.69 7.86 17.62
C PRO A 23 -7.52 7.20 16.87
N ILE A 24 -7.56 7.12 15.54
CA ILE A 24 -6.49 6.49 14.78
C ILE A 24 -5.22 7.33 14.78
N ILE A 25 -5.33 8.67 14.70
CA ILE A 25 -4.20 9.59 14.78
C ILE A 25 -3.58 9.57 16.19
N GLU A 26 -4.38 9.58 17.24
CA GLU A 26 -3.89 9.47 18.62
C GLU A 26 -3.09 8.17 18.84
N ARG A 27 -3.61 7.04 18.39
CA ARG A 27 -2.91 5.75 18.47
C ARG A 27 -1.63 5.74 17.65
N LEU A 28 -1.64 6.39 16.46
CA LEU A 28 -0.48 6.51 15.60
C LEU A 28 0.62 7.30 16.30
N HIS A 29 0.34 8.48 16.81
CA HIS A 29 1.32 9.30 17.53
C HIS A 29 1.80 8.64 18.83
N SER A 30 0.94 7.85 19.50
CA SER A 30 1.37 7.04 20.64
C SER A 30 2.37 5.96 20.25
N SER A 31 2.27 5.40 19.03
CA SER A 31 3.11 4.31 18.53
C SER A 31 4.39 4.81 17.84
N VAL A 32 4.29 5.93 17.11
CA VAL A 32 5.40 6.56 16.37
C VAL A 32 5.28 8.08 16.55
N PRO A 33 5.79 8.65 17.67
CA PRO A 33 5.60 10.05 18.03
C PRO A 33 6.12 11.06 17.00
N ASP A 34 7.17 10.72 16.27
CA ASP A 34 7.81 11.61 15.28
C ASP A 34 7.22 11.48 13.87
N ALA A 35 6.24 10.61 13.65
CA ALA A 35 5.60 10.46 12.34
C ALA A 35 4.64 11.61 12.05
N HIS A 36 4.70 12.15 10.84
CA HIS A 36 3.69 13.05 10.33
C HIS A 36 2.53 12.26 9.72
N VAL A 37 1.33 12.84 9.76
CA VAL A 37 0.11 12.25 9.20
C VAL A 37 -0.42 13.17 8.10
N LEU A 38 -0.75 12.59 6.96
CA LEU A 38 -1.51 13.28 5.91
C LEU A 38 -2.89 12.64 5.79
N VAL A 39 -3.91 13.33 6.26
CA VAL A 39 -5.31 12.95 6.01
C VAL A 39 -5.65 13.37 4.58
N VAL A 40 -6.03 12.41 3.74
CA VAL A 40 -6.47 12.67 2.37
C VAL A 40 -7.98 12.49 2.31
N ASP A 41 -8.72 13.59 2.45
CA ASP A 41 -10.17 13.57 2.52
C ASP A 41 -10.82 13.72 1.14
N ASP A 42 -11.59 12.71 0.74
CA ASP A 42 -12.28 12.63 -0.55
C ASP A 42 -13.64 13.36 -0.55
N GLY A 43 -13.72 14.51 0.14
CA GLY A 43 -14.94 15.32 0.24
C GLY A 43 -15.99 14.66 1.11
N SER A 44 -15.64 14.21 2.30
CA SER A 44 -16.53 13.54 3.25
C SER A 44 -17.71 14.42 3.66
N PRO A 45 -18.97 14.02 3.41
CA PRO A 45 -20.14 14.80 3.79
C PRO A 45 -20.48 14.72 5.29
N ASP A 46 -19.87 13.80 6.05
CA ASP A 46 -20.14 13.59 7.48
C ASP A 46 -19.36 14.53 8.42
N GLY A 47 -18.48 15.39 7.85
CA GLY A 47 -17.66 16.31 8.61
C GLY A 47 -16.27 15.79 8.98
N THR A 48 -15.84 14.65 8.45
CA THR A 48 -14.49 14.10 8.65
C THR A 48 -13.41 15.16 8.35
N GLY A 49 -13.49 15.83 7.18
CA GLY A 49 -12.52 16.85 6.78
C GLY A 49 -12.40 17.99 7.79
N ALA A 50 -13.53 18.48 8.32
CA ALA A 50 -13.52 19.54 9.33
C ALA A 50 -12.92 19.12 10.68
N ILE A 51 -12.99 17.84 11.03
CA ILE A 51 -12.30 17.29 12.19
C ILE A 51 -10.80 17.23 11.92
N ALA A 52 -10.41 16.75 10.75
CA ALA A 52 -9.01 16.70 10.36
C ALA A 52 -8.35 18.09 10.35
N ASP A 53 -9.05 19.13 9.87
CA ASP A 53 -8.57 20.51 9.90
C ASP A 53 -8.30 20.99 11.32
N LYS A 54 -9.20 20.72 12.28
CA LYS A 54 -9.01 21.08 13.70
C LYS A 54 -7.82 20.36 14.33
N LEU A 55 -7.60 19.09 13.95
CA LEU A 55 -6.44 18.34 14.43
C LEU A 55 -5.14 18.93 13.86
N ALA A 56 -5.14 19.35 12.60
CA ALA A 56 -3.99 20.00 11.96
C ALA A 56 -3.70 21.40 12.52
N GLU A 57 -4.73 22.14 12.94
CA GLU A 57 -4.55 23.43 13.66
C GLU A 57 -3.90 23.24 15.05
N ALA A 58 -4.11 22.09 15.68
CA ALA A 58 -3.60 21.79 17.00
C ALA A 58 -2.22 21.12 17.01
N ASP A 59 -1.83 20.46 15.93
CA ASP A 59 -0.57 19.69 15.83
C ASP A 59 0.06 19.84 14.43
N GLU A 60 1.24 20.46 14.36
CA GLU A 60 1.99 20.70 13.12
C GLU A 60 2.43 19.43 12.36
N ARG A 61 2.36 18.27 13.01
CA ARG A 61 2.64 16.97 12.38
C ARG A 61 1.45 16.43 11.60
N ILE A 62 0.28 17.04 11.72
CA ILE A 62 -0.94 16.63 11.02
C ILE A 62 -1.18 17.58 9.85
N HIS A 63 -1.39 16.99 8.68
CA HIS A 63 -1.66 17.72 7.44
C HIS A 63 -2.96 17.20 6.83
N VAL A 64 -3.65 18.06 6.09
CA VAL A 64 -4.90 17.70 5.40
C VAL A 64 -4.79 18.04 3.93
N LEU A 65 -5.18 17.09 3.10
CA LEU A 65 -5.35 17.27 1.66
C LEU A 65 -6.81 17.01 1.30
N HIS A 66 -7.56 18.10 1.08
CA HIS A 66 -8.94 18.00 0.61
C HIS A 66 -8.99 17.71 -0.88
N ARG A 67 -9.75 16.69 -1.26
CA ARG A 67 -10.05 16.39 -2.65
C ARG A 67 -11.52 16.69 -2.94
N THR A 68 -11.81 17.13 -4.15
CA THR A 68 -13.15 17.61 -4.51
C THR A 68 -14.17 16.49 -4.71
N ALA A 69 -13.73 15.25 -4.92
CA ALA A 69 -14.59 14.10 -5.15
C ALA A 69 -13.87 12.79 -4.88
N LYS A 70 -14.66 11.77 -4.52
CA LYS A 70 -14.20 10.40 -4.35
C LYS A 70 -13.83 9.80 -5.71
N ALA A 71 -12.54 9.52 -5.90
CA ALA A 71 -11.99 8.89 -7.11
C ALA A 71 -11.35 7.52 -6.85
N GLY A 72 -11.66 6.91 -5.69
CA GLY A 72 -11.13 5.61 -5.28
C GLY A 72 -9.85 5.69 -4.46
N LEU A 73 -9.57 4.61 -3.73
CA LEU A 73 -8.48 4.52 -2.76
C LEU A 73 -7.11 4.74 -3.40
N GLY A 74 -6.86 4.16 -4.57
CA GLY A 74 -5.59 4.32 -5.28
C GLY A 74 -5.32 5.78 -5.66
N ALA A 75 -6.34 6.52 -6.10
CA ALA A 75 -6.20 7.93 -6.45
C ALA A 75 -5.92 8.81 -5.21
N ALA A 76 -6.44 8.44 -4.04
CA ALA A 76 -6.14 9.12 -2.79
C ALA A 76 -4.66 8.87 -2.37
N TYR A 77 -4.18 7.63 -2.46
CA TYR A 77 -2.78 7.32 -2.18
C TYR A 77 -1.81 7.99 -3.18
N ILE A 78 -2.14 8.03 -4.48
CA ILE A 78 -1.33 8.76 -5.47
C ILE A 78 -1.20 10.24 -5.10
N ALA A 79 -2.31 10.91 -4.75
CA ALA A 79 -2.28 12.30 -4.31
C ALA A 79 -1.46 12.49 -3.02
N GLY A 80 -1.56 11.56 -2.08
CA GLY A 80 -0.75 11.54 -0.87
C GLY A 80 0.75 11.31 -1.14
N PHE A 81 1.09 10.44 -2.07
CA PHE A 81 2.49 10.24 -2.51
C PHE A 81 3.05 11.48 -3.16
N ASP A 82 2.31 12.12 -4.09
CA ASP A 82 2.72 13.37 -4.74
C ASP A 82 3.02 14.45 -3.69
N TRP A 83 2.10 14.64 -2.75
CA TRP A 83 2.25 15.62 -1.67
C TRP A 83 3.47 15.30 -0.79
N GLY A 84 3.61 14.05 -0.35
CA GLY A 84 4.69 13.64 0.54
C GLY A 84 6.07 13.71 -0.10
N LEU A 85 6.18 13.35 -1.39
CA LEU A 85 7.43 13.47 -2.15
C LEU A 85 7.83 14.93 -2.34
N GLN A 86 6.89 15.82 -2.65
CA GLN A 86 7.13 17.25 -2.77
C GLN A 86 7.55 17.88 -1.43
N ALA A 87 6.96 17.45 -0.33
CA ALA A 87 7.29 17.90 1.03
C ALA A 87 8.61 17.32 1.59
N GLY A 88 9.28 16.43 0.84
CA GLY A 88 10.61 15.92 1.19
C GLY A 88 10.61 14.79 2.22
N TYR A 89 9.53 14.01 2.36
CA TYR A 89 9.52 12.81 3.21
C TYR A 89 10.34 11.68 2.59
N GLU A 90 11.00 10.90 3.46
CA GLU A 90 11.91 9.82 3.06
C GLU A 90 11.23 8.44 3.08
N VAL A 91 10.23 8.29 3.96
CA VAL A 91 9.40 7.09 4.04
C VAL A 91 7.92 7.50 3.99
N LEU A 92 7.17 6.90 3.08
CA LEU A 92 5.74 7.12 2.92
C LEU A 92 4.98 5.83 3.23
N VAL A 93 3.97 5.94 4.07
CA VAL A 93 3.20 4.80 4.58
C VAL A 93 1.76 4.89 4.11
N GLU A 94 1.22 3.79 3.60
CA GLU A 94 -0.21 3.60 3.37
C GLU A 94 -0.86 2.98 4.62
N MET A 95 -1.88 3.62 5.16
CA MET A 95 -2.65 3.13 6.32
C MET A 95 -4.11 3.53 6.21
N ASP A 96 -5.02 2.58 6.39
CA ASP A 96 -6.48 2.85 6.41
C ASP A 96 -6.92 3.48 7.75
N ALA A 97 -7.95 4.33 7.70
CA ALA A 97 -8.50 5.02 8.88
C ALA A 97 -9.39 4.13 9.76
N ASP A 98 -9.86 2.99 9.26
CA ASP A 98 -10.93 2.17 9.87
C ASP A 98 -10.47 1.23 11.00
N GLY A 99 -9.21 1.36 11.44
CA GLY A 99 -8.63 0.56 12.51
C GLY A 99 -8.19 -0.85 12.09
N SER A 100 -8.40 -1.25 10.84
CA SER A 100 -7.96 -2.55 10.34
C SER A 100 -6.42 -2.68 10.27
N HIS A 101 -5.74 -1.56 10.06
CA HIS A 101 -4.30 -1.40 10.15
C HIS A 101 -3.94 -0.82 11.52
N ALA A 102 -3.54 -1.66 12.47
CA ALA A 102 -3.20 -1.21 13.82
C ALA A 102 -1.91 -0.37 13.84
N PRO A 103 -1.95 0.92 14.27
CA PRO A 103 -0.77 1.77 14.34
C PRO A 103 0.36 1.21 15.19
N GLU A 104 0.05 0.39 16.19
CA GLU A 104 1.01 -0.28 17.07
C GLU A 104 1.94 -1.25 16.32
N GLN A 105 1.59 -1.62 15.10
CA GLN A 105 2.41 -2.47 14.23
C GLN A 105 3.32 -1.66 13.29
N LEU A 106 3.09 -0.34 13.17
CA LEU A 106 3.88 0.56 12.31
C LEU A 106 5.38 0.54 12.62
N PRO A 107 5.84 0.54 13.90
CA PRO A 107 7.27 0.47 14.20
C PRO A 107 7.98 -0.73 13.55
N ARG A 108 7.29 -1.88 13.42
CA ARG A 108 7.83 -3.06 12.74
C ARG A 108 8.01 -2.83 11.24
N LEU A 109 7.04 -2.18 10.58
CA LEU A 109 7.15 -1.85 9.16
C LEU A 109 8.31 -0.88 8.94
N LEU A 110 8.36 0.19 9.74
CA LEU A 110 9.42 1.20 9.64
C LEU A 110 10.81 0.62 9.89
N GLY A 111 10.97 -0.22 10.90
CA GLY A 111 12.25 -0.89 11.18
C GLY A 111 12.75 -1.72 9.99
N ALA A 112 11.87 -2.34 9.23
CA ALA A 112 12.24 -3.13 8.05
C ALA A 112 12.65 -2.28 6.83
N THR A 113 12.27 -0.98 6.78
CA THR A 113 12.70 -0.08 5.69
C THR A 113 14.22 0.19 5.68
N ALA A 114 14.92 -0.10 6.78
CA ALA A 114 16.38 -0.03 6.82
C ALA A 114 17.06 -0.99 5.82
N HIS A 115 16.37 -2.07 5.44
CA HIS A 115 16.92 -3.14 4.60
C HIS A 115 16.07 -3.43 3.36
N ALA A 116 14.97 -2.70 3.14
CA ALA A 116 14.08 -2.91 2.00
C ALA A 116 13.52 -1.59 1.47
N GLY A 117 13.31 -1.54 0.17
CA GLY A 117 12.68 -0.39 -0.47
C GLY A 117 11.17 -0.33 -0.24
N LEU A 118 10.52 -1.49 -0.20
CA LEU A 118 9.10 -1.64 0.09
C LEU A 118 8.89 -2.68 1.18
N VAL A 119 8.16 -2.30 2.22
CA VAL A 119 7.74 -3.21 3.30
C VAL A 119 6.22 -3.37 3.24
N ILE A 120 5.75 -4.62 3.26
CA ILE A 120 4.33 -4.97 3.24
C ILE A 120 3.97 -5.60 4.59
N GLY A 121 2.98 -5.03 5.26
CA GLY A 121 2.31 -5.68 6.39
C GLY A 121 1.48 -6.86 5.88
N SER A 122 1.93 -8.07 6.18
CA SER A 122 1.40 -9.29 5.59
C SER A 122 0.61 -10.11 6.60
N ARG A 123 -0.59 -10.51 6.19
CA ARG A 123 -1.47 -11.43 6.91
C ARG A 123 -1.06 -12.90 6.73
N TRP A 124 -0.27 -13.20 5.70
CA TRP A 124 -0.04 -14.56 5.20
C TRP A 124 1.40 -15.07 5.37
N VAL A 125 2.26 -14.31 6.03
CA VAL A 125 3.58 -14.79 6.49
C VAL A 125 3.49 -15.40 7.89
N PRO A 126 4.46 -16.20 8.34
CA PRO A 126 4.49 -16.71 9.71
C PRO A 126 4.37 -15.59 10.74
N GLY A 127 3.41 -15.71 11.67
CA GLY A 127 3.08 -14.68 12.65
C GLY A 127 2.04 -13.65 12.19
N GLY A 128 1.66 -13.64 10.89
CA GLY A 128 0.55 -12.84 10.39
C GLY A 128 -0.80 -13.52 10.64
N SER A 129 -1.85 -12.72 10.80
CA SER A 129 -3.19 -13.23 11.10
C SER A 129 -4.30 -12.27 10.65
N VAL A 130 -5.52 -12.79 10.62
CA VAL A 130 -6.76 -12.01 10.45
C VAL A 130 -7.68 -12.28 11.64
N VAL A 131 -8.37 -11.24 12.10
CA VAL A 131 -9.32 -11.32 13.22
C VAL A 131 -10.71 -10.97 12.71
N ASN A 132 -11.71 -11.72 13.15
CA ASN A 132 -13.13 -11.56 12.80
C ASN A 132 -13.47 -11.74 11.31
N TRP A 133 -12.61 -12.38 10.52
CA TRP A 133 -12.91 -12.66 9.12
C TRP A 133 -13.72 -13.95 8.95
N PRO A 134 -14.75 -13.95 8.10
CA PRO A 134 -15.39 -15.20 7.66
C PRO A 134 -14.36 -16.09 6.93
N ARG A 135 -14.37 -17.40 7.19
CA ARG A 135 -13.47 -18.37 6.54
C ARG A 135 -13.46 -18.28 5.01
N ARG A 136 -14.62 -18.00 4.42
CA ARG A 136 -14.73 -17.81 2.95
C ARG A 136 -13.89 -16.64 2.45
N ARG A 137 -13.86 -15.53 3.18
CA ARG A 137 -13.06 -14.34 2.83
C ARG A 137 -11.57 -14.65 2.97
N GLU A 138 -11.17 -15.36 4.01
CA GLU A 138 -9.79 -15.80 4.19
C GLU A 138 -9.32 -16.70 3.05
N LEU A 139 -10.09 -17.74 2.71
CA LEU A 139 -9.77 -18.66 1.62
C LEU A 139 -9.67 -17.94 0.27
N LEU A 140 -10.60 -17.03 -0.03
CA LEU A 140 -10.57 -16.21 -1.24
C LEU A 140 -9.31 -15.35 -1.31
N SER A 141 -8.95 -14.67 -0.21
CA SER A 141 -7.76 -13.82 -0.14
C SER A 141 -6.47 -14.63 -0.31
N ARG A 142 -6.35 -15.78 0.37
CA ARG A 142 -5.19 -16.68 0.21
C ARG A 142 -5.08 -17.24 -1.22
N GLY A 143 -6.21 -17.63 -1.81
CA GLY A 143 -6.26 -18.12 -3.19
C GLY A 143 -5.87 -17.04 -4.21
N ALA A 144 -6.38 -15.81 -4.05
CA ALA A 144 -6.03 -14.69 -4.91
C ALA A 144 -4.53 -14.34 -4.83
N ASN A 145 -3.95 -14.34 -3.63
CA ASN A 145 -2.52 -14.10 -3.44
C ASN A 145 -1.65 -15.24 -4.01
N LEU A 146 -2.05 -16.49 -3.83
CA LEU A 146 -1.37 -17.63 -4.44
C LEU A 146 -1.40 -17.53 -5.98
N TYR A 147 -2.55 -17.18 -6.54
CA TYR A 147 -2.70 -16.95 -7.98
C TYR A 147 -1.76 -15.83 -8.48
N THR A 148 -1.75 -14.68 -7.79
CA THR A 148 -0.88 -13.54 -8.10
C THR A 148 0.59 -13.95 -8.11
N ARG A 149 1.04 -14.70 -7.10
CA ARG A 149 2.41 -15.21 -7.02
C ARG A 149 2.78 -16.07 -8.22
N MET A 150 1.91 -17.02 -8.60
CA MET A 150 2.14 -17.91 -9.74
C MET A 150 2.07 -17.18 -11.07
N ALA A 151 1.12 -16.26 -11.25
CA ALA A 151 0.91 -15.54 -12.49
C ALA A 151 2.04 -14.55 -12.79
N LEU A 152 2.48 -13.80 -11.79
CA LEU A 152 3.52 -12.77 -11.93
C LEU A 152 4.93 -13.24 -11.59
N GLY A 153 5.09 -14.42 -10.98
CA GLY A 153 6.39 -14.94 -10.55
C GLY A 153 7.01 -14.13 -9.39
N VAL A 154 6.17 -13.55 -8.54
CA VAL A 154 6.65 -12.69 -7.42
C VAL A 154 6.77 -13.49 -6.12
N PRO A 155 7.75 -13.20 -5.24
CA PRO A 155 7.93 -13.93 -3.98
C PRO A 155 6.93 -13.52 -2.88
N VAL A 156 6.17 -12.43 -3.09
CA VAL A 156 5.27 -11.82 -2.09
C VAL A 156 4.07 -12.74 -1.81
N ARG A 157 3.77 -12.97 -0.52
CA ARG A 157 2.65 -13.82 -0.07
C ARG A 157 1.34 -13.04 0.08
N ASP A 158 1.44 -11.73 0.36
CA ASP A 158 0.29 -10.84 0.53
C ASP A 158 0.40 -9.58 -0.34
N ALA A 159 0.35 -9.78 -1.65
CA ALA A 159 0.39 -8.70 -2.63
C ALA A 159 -0.83 -7.77 -2.58
N THR A 160 -1.90 -8.18 -1.87
CA THR A 160 -3.14 -7.40 -1.69
C THR A 160 -3.20 -6.63 -0.39
N GLY A 161 -2.21 -6.79 0.50
CA GLY A 161 -2.13 -6.03 1.75
C GLY A 161 -1.96 -4.54 1.48
N GLY A 162 -2.72 -3.69 2.17
CA GLY A 162 -2.71 -2.24 2.01
C GLY A 162 -1.85 -1.51 3.04
N TYR A 163 -1.38 -2.17 4.10
CA TYR A 163 -0.49 -1.56 5.09
C TYR A 163 0.95 -1.66 4.60
N ARG A 164 1.51 -0.55 4.11
CA ARG A 164 2.80 -0.56 3.42
C ARG A 164 3.66 0.63 3.80
N ALA A 165 4.97 0.44 3.81
CA ALA A 165 5.94 1.51 3.93
C ALA A 165 6.87 1.48 2.70
N TYR A 166 6.95 2.60 2.02
CA TYR A 166 7.79 2.80 0.84
C TYR A 166 8.92 3.75 1.18
N ARG A 167 10.13 3.42 0.80
CA ARG A 167 11.18 4.42 0.72
C ARG A 167 10.93 5.32 -0.49
N ARG A 168 11.29 6.60 -0.36
CA ARG A 168 11.14 7.64 -1.38
C ARG A 168 11.61 7.18 -2.77
N GLU A 169 12.82 6.63 -2.84
CA GLU A 169 13.44 6.20 -4.08
C GLU A 169 12.64 5.12 -4.83
N VAL A 170 11.86 4.31 -4.13
CA VAL A 170 10.99 3.32 -4.76
C VAL A 170 9.88 4.02 -5.52
N LEU A 171 9.16 4.93 -4.85
CA LEU A 171 8.05 5.66 -5.48
C LEU A 171 8.53 6.48 -6.68
N GLU A 172 9.67 7.17 -6.56
CA GLU A 172 10.27 7.93 -7.65
C GLU A 172 10.62 7.05 -8.87
N ALA A 173 11.01 5.78 -8.64
CA ALA A 173 11.44 4.87 -9.70
C ALA A 173 10.30 4.11 -10.39
N ILE A 174 9.19 3.82 -9.69
CA ILE A 174 8.17 2.88 -10.20
C ILE A 174 7.08 3.51 -11.06
N GLY A 175 7.05 4.85 -11.18
CA GLY A 175 6.03 5.55 -11.97
C GLY A 175 4.62 5.32 -11.43
N TYR A 176 4.44 5.41 -10.12
CA TYR A 176 3.17 5.15 -9.42
C TYR A 176 2.00 5.97 -9.96
N ALA A 177 2.22 7.20 -10.43
CA ALA A 177 1.19 8.07 -11.00
C ALA A 177 0.52 7.49 -12.26
N THR A 178 1.14 6.50 -12.91
CA THR A 178 0.58 5.84 -14.10
C THR A 178 -0.23 4.58 -13.77
N VAL A 179 -0.41 4.27 -12.49
CA VAL A 179 -1.22 3.13 -12.05
C VAL A 179 -2.69 3.48 -12.21
N ALA A 180 -3.31 2.93 -13.26
CA ALA A 180 -4.72 3.16 -13.59
C ALA A 180 -5.66 2.12 -12.96
N SER A 181 -5.14 1.21 -12.14
CA SER A 181 -5.92 0.15 -11.50
C SER A 181 -6.49 0.59 -10.16
N GLU A 182 -7.67 0.05 -9.82
CA GLU A 182 -8.36 0.36 -8.57
C GLU A 182 -8.25 -0.79 -7.56
N GLY A 183 -8.46 -0.48 -6.29
CA GLY A 183 -8.54 -1.47 -5.23
C GLY A 183 -7.31 -2.36 -5.10
N TYR A 184 -7.50 -3.68 -5.11
CA TYR A 184 -6.40 -4.66 -4.94
C TYR A 184 -5.40 -4.66 -6.10
N CYS A 185 -5.84 -4.32 -7.31
CA CYS A 185 -4.95 -4.22 -8.47
C CYS A 185 -3.90 -3.12 -8.27
N PHE A 186 -4.27 -2.01 -7.65
CA PHE A 186 -3.35 -0.93 -7.29
C PHE A 186 -2.19 -1.46 -6.45
N GLN A 187 -2.50 -2.20 -5.40
CA GLN A 187 -1.52 -2.76 -4.49
C GLN A 187 -0.60 -3.80 -5.16
N ILE A 188 -1.18 -4.67 -5.99
CA ILE A 188 -0.42 -5.68 -6.75
C ILE A 188 0.52 -5.01 -7.75
N ASP A 189 0.05 -3.99 -8.48
CA ASP A 189 0.84 -3.28 -9.50
C ASP A 189 2.04 -2.57 -8.87
N LEU A 190 1.85 -1.84 -7.77
CA LEU A 190 2.94 -1.17 -7.07
C LEU A 190 4.02 -2.16 -6.60
N ALA A 191 3.63 -3.27 -5.96
CA ALA A 191 4.58 -4.28 -5.51
C ALA A 191 5.33 -4.93 -6.68
N TRP A 192 4.62 -5.23 -7.77
CA TRP A 192 5.22 -5.81 -8.96
C TRP A 192 6.19 -4.86 -9.66
N ARG A 193 5.85 -3.56 -9.74
CA ARG A 193 6.76 -2.52 -10.29
C ARG A 193 8.01 -2.37 -9.44
N ALA A 194 7.88 -2.36 -8.11
CA ALA A 194 9.02 -2.29 -7.20
C ALA A 194 10.00 -3.46 -7.42
N LEU A 195 9.48 -4.69 -7.46
CA LEU A 195 10.28 -5.89 -7.75
C LEU A 195 10.95 -5.83 -9.13
N ARG A 196 10.24 -5.34 -10.15
CA ARG A 196 10.80 -5.19 -11.50
C ARG A 196 11.84 -4.10 -11.63
N ALA A 197 11.75 -3.08 -10.81
CA ALA A 197 12.76 -2.02 -10.70
C ALA A 197 14.02 -2.47 -9.92
N GLY A 198 13.99 -3.70 -9.35
CA GLY A 198 15.13 -4.29 -8.64
C GLY A 198 15.18 -3.94 -7.16
N PHE A 199 14.11 -3.39 -6.59
CA PHE A 199 14.05 -3.11 -5.17
C PHE A 199 13.73 -4.37 -4.35
N ASP A 200 14.29 -4.44 -3.16
CA ASP A 200 13.92 -5.44 -2.17
C ASP A 200 12.52 -5.14 -1.62
N VAL A 201 11.64 -6.14 -1.73
CA VAL A 201 10.28 -6.12 -1.17
C VAL A 201 10.20 -7.18 -0.09
N VAL A 202 9.97 -6.75 1.15
CA VAL A 202 9.87 -7.64 2.30
C VAL A 202 8.48 -7.61 2.92
N GLU A 203 8.12 -8.70 3.56
CA GLU A 203 6.86 -8.84 4.28
C GLU A 203 7.13 -8.97 5.77
N VAL A 204 6.43 -8.18 6.57
CA VAL A 204 6.43 -8.30 8.03
C VAL A 204 5.06 -8.75 8.51
N PRO A 205 4.98 -9.63 9.53
CA PRO A 205 3.69 -10.13 10.00
C PRO A 205 2.88 -9.01 10.65
N ILE A 206 1.59 -8.95 10.30
CA ILE A 206 0.61 -8.10 10.95
C ILE A 206 -0.62 -8.91 11.38
N THR A 207 -1.32 -8.42 12.39
CA THR A 207 -2.69 -8.82 12.69
C THR A 207 -3.63 -7.81 12.06
N PHE A 208 -4.45 -8.26 11.13
CA PHE A 208 -5.45 -7.45 10.45
C PHE A 208 -6.82 -7.74 11.07
N ALA A 209 -7.43 -6.76 11.70
CA ALA A 209 -8.78 -6.86 12.22
C ALA A 209 -9.81 -6.47 11.14
N ASP A 210 -11.01 -7.09 11.17
CA ASP A 210 -12.11 -6.54 10.38
C ASP A 210 -12.52 -5.19 10.97
N ARG A 211 -13.08 -4.33 10.13
CA ARG A 211 -13.53 -2.99 10.55
C ARG A 211 -14.45 -3.11 11.75
N GLU A 212 -14.22 -2.28 12.74
CA GLU A 212 -15.12 -2.18 13.89
C GLU A 212 -16.40 -1.42 13.52
N ARG A 213 -16.31 -0.50 12.53
CA ARG A 213 -17.39 0.36 12.06
C ARG A 213 -17.33 0.53 10.54
N GLY A 214 -18.51 0.65 9.90
CA GLY A 214 -18.64 0.86 8.45
C GLY A 214 -18.84 -0.42 7.63
N GLU A 215 -19.30 -0.28 6.38
CA GLU A 215 -19.55 -1.39 5.45
C GLU A 215 -18.35 -1.70 4.57
N SER A 216 -18.10 -2.99 4.32
CA SER A 216 -17.04 -3.44 3.41
C SER A 216 -17.37 -3.08 1.96
N LYS A 217 -16.53 -2.27 1.31
CA LYS A 217 -16.69 -1.83 -0.09
C LYS A 217 -16.21 -2.88 -1.12
N MET A 218 -16.02 -4.16 -0.70
CA MET A 218 -15.62 -5.23 -1.61
C MET A 218 -16.78 -5.64 -2.52
N SER A 219 -16.64 -5.37 -3.82
CA SER A 219 -17.54 -5.90 -4.85
C SER A 219 -16.87 -7.04 -5.63
N GLY A 220 -17.68 -8.00 -6.10
CA GLY A 220 -17.18 -9.08 -6.97
C GLY A 220 -16.57 -8.59 -8.29
N SER A 221 -16.89 -7.36 -8.72
CA SER A 221 -16.28 -6.71 -9.88
C SER A 221 -14.80 -6.41 -9.67
N ILE A 222 -14.40 -5.94 -8.49
CA ILE A 222 -13.01 -5.64 -8.13
C ILE A 222 -12.15 -6.93 -8.17
N VAL A 223 -12.69 -8.04 -7.65
CA VAL A 223 -11.98 -9.33 -7.67
C VAL A 223 -11.80 -9.84 -9.11
N ARG A 224 -12.82 -9.69 -9.95
CA ARG A 224 -12.77 -10.10 -11.36
C ARG A 224 -11.80 -9.24 -12.17
N GLU A 225 -11.79 -7.94 -11.95
CA GLU A 225 -10.81 -7.02 -12.56
C GLU A 225 -9.38 -7.41 -12.19
N ALA A 226 -9.12 -7.66 -10.90
CA ALA A 226 -7.81 -8.08 -10.42
C ALA A 226 -7.34 -9.35 -11.13
N PHE A 227 -8.22 -10.34 -11.28
CA PHE A 227 -7.91 -11.59 -11.98
C PHE A 227 -7.49 -11.34 -13.44
N TRP A 228 -8.26 -10.55 -14.18
CA TRP A 228 -7.97 -10.26 -15.59
C TRP A 228 -6.66 -9.47 -15.76
N ARG A 229 -6.44 -8.43 -14.99
CA ARG A 229 -5.21 -7.63 -15.07
C ARG A 229 -3.96 -8.43 -14.71
N VAL A 230 -4.02 -9.21 -13.63
CA VAL A 230 -2.91 -10.08 -13.23
C VAL A 230 -2.60 -11.13 -14.31
N THR A 231 -3.63 -11.69 -14.97
CA THR A 231 -3.46 -12.62 -16.08
C THR A 231 -2.77 -11.95 -17.26
N GLU A 232 -3.23 -10.77 -17.66
CA GLU A 232 -2.66 -9.99 -18.76
C GLU A 232 -1.18 -9.63 -18.49
N TRP A 233 -0.89 -9.11 -17.30
CA TRP A 233 0.49 -8.76 -16.91
C TRP A 233 1.40 -10.00 -16.91
N GLY A 234 0.93 -11.11 -16.37
CA GLY A 234 1.67 -12.38 -16.37
C GLY A 234 1.96 -12.90 -17.79
N ALA A 235 1.00 -12.82 -18.70
CA ALA A 235 1.17 -13.23 -20.09
C ALA A 235 2.17 -12.34 -20.83
N VAL A 236 2.06 -11.02 -20.70
CA VAL A 236 2.99 -10.05 -21.31
C VAL A 236 4.41 -10.23 -20.77
N HIS A 237 4.55 -10.44 -19.46
CA HIS A 237 5.86 -10.64 -18.82
C HIS A 237 6.55 -11.91 -19.34
N ARG A 238 5.85 -13.05 -19.34
CA ARG A 238 6.37 -14.32 -19.86
C ARG A 238 6.70 -14.25 -21.36
N GLY A 239 5.89 -13.57 -22.15
CA GLY A 239 6.15 -13.34 -23.57
C GLY A 239 7.45 -12.56 -23.82
N ARG A 240 7.75 -11.55 -22.99
CA ARG A 240 9.01 -10.78 -23.07
C ARG A 240 10.23 -11.62 -22.65
N GLN A 241 10.12 -12.43 -21.61
CA GLN A 241 11.19 -13.34 -21.17
C GLN A 241 11.52 -14.37 -22.25
N ALA A 242 10.51 -14.99 -22.87
CA ALA A 242 10.69 -15.96 -23.95
C ALA A 242 11.39 -15.33 -25.16
N ARG A 243 11.04 -14.10 -25.53
CA ARG A 243 11.70 -13.37 -26.64
C ARG A 243 13.15 -12.99 -26.31
N GLY A 244 13.44 -12.61 -25.06
CA GLY A 244 14.80 -12.32 -24.59
C GLY A 244 15.72 -13.53 -24.65
N LEU A 245 15.24 -14.69 -24.25
CA LEU A 245 15.97 -15.97 -24.34
C LEU A 245 16.22 -16.41 -25.80
N GLY A 246 15.23 -16.25 -26.67
CA GLY A 246 15.38 -16.56 -28.12
C GLY A 246 16.40 -15.66 -28.82
N GLY A 247 16.47 -14.36 -28.42
CA GLY A 247 17.45 -13.40 -28.96
C GLY A 247 18.91 -13.73 -28.55
N SER A 248 19.11 -14.20 -27.32
CA SER A 248 20.44 -14.56 -26.82
C SER A 248 20.98 -15.86 -27.46
N ILE A 249 20.11 -16.84 -27.73
CA ILE A 249 20.47 -18.09 -28.40
C ILE A 249 20.84 -17.83 -29.87
N ARG A 250 20.13 -16.92 -30.54
CA ARG A 250 20.41 -16.56 -31.95
C ARG A 250 21.74 -15.81 -32.08
N LYS A 251 22.11 -14.94 -31.13
CA LYS A 251 23.40 -14.25 -31.10
C LYS A 251 24.59 -15.17 -30.82
N ARG A 252 24.41 -16.28 -30.09
CA ARG A 252 25.46 -17.28 -29.87
C ARG A 252 25.70 -18.16 -31.11
N ARG A 253 24.66 -18.46 -31.92
CA ARG A 253 24.78 -19.25 -33.16
C ARG A 253 25.40 -18.47 -34.34
N SER A 254 25.42 -17.15 -34.30
CA SER A 254 26.05 -16.34 -35.38
C SER A 254 27.49 -15.93 -35.09
N ARG A 255 28.10 -16.43 -34.00
CA ARG A 255 29.50 -16.19 -33.62
C ARG A 255 30.33 -17.46 -33.50
N GLY A 256 29.83 -18.59 -33.92
CA GLY A 256 30.53 -19.86 -34.14
C GLY A 256 30.41 -20.26 -35.61
#